data_9500016a19eb75f4a922725ce48b8439
#
_entry.id   9500016a19eb75f4a922725ce48b8439
#
_cell.length_a   1.000
_cell.length_b   1.000
_cell.length_c   1.000
_cell.angle_alpha   90.00
_cell.angle_beta   90.00
_cell.angle_gamma   90.00
#
_symmetry.space_group_name_H-M   'P 1'
#
loop_
_entity.id
_entity.type
_entity.pdbx_description
1 polymer ?
#
loop_
_entity_poly.entity_id
_entity_poly.type
_entity_poly.pdbx_seq_one_letter_code
_entity_poly.pdbx_strand_id
1 'polypeptide(L)'
;MSEESKDIQQTEQASQTSSYRSIFKATSLFGGVQVYTILIQVIKSKVIAVLLGPLGVGIQGLYQSAIDLVKQATSLGIAQSAVRDVAEANGTGDIKRISRTVSVLRKIVWFTGLLGLVAMMAFSPLFSQASFGNNDYILAFIILSVILLLDQLFAGQKVVLQGMRRLKDLAKATAIGVTASLIVSIPLYYLWGVKGIVPAMILTAVVTLLVSWFYSRRVKIESQKVTPKEVLSEGKNMMVMGISMSLSGVMAMGSAYLIRSLLRKWGGVDEVGLFQAGFMIINSYVGLVFNAIATDYYPRLASVNKDNAKCRDVVSKQGEISVFLLAPLLSLCILIMPFLIRLLYTEQFLPADNFIKWACLGMMFRLASWIVSYMFVAKAESKLFIISEFVGTFNYTWLSLLGYKLGGLTGMGMAFALNYFIYFWMCYLISYKRYEFSFTRQFIGSFISQLVLVVACLSCVLLLPGMWKYVSGAIFLVLSGFFGLKGLDDRIGLKEAIKTRMRK
;
A
#
# COMPACT_ATOMS: atom_id res chain seq x y z
N MET A 1 36.42 16.07 -36.37
CA MET A 1 35.66 16.14 -35.12
C MET A 1 36.58 16.88 -34.15
N SER A 2 36.28 18.14 -33.82
CA SER A 2 37.15 19.02 -33.03
C SER A 2 37.29 18.51 -31.58
N GLU A 3 38.43 18.78 -30.94
CA GLU A 3 38.65 18.42 -29.52
C GLU A 3 37.53 18.95 -28.63
N GLU A 4 36.99 20.10 -28.94
CA GLU A 4 35.83 20.72 -28.25
C GLU A 4 34.58 19.84 -28.29
N SER A 5 34.30 19.09 -29.37
CA SER A 5 33.15 18.18 -29.45
C SER A 5 33.36 16.89 -28.63
N LYS A 6 34.60 16.47 -28.37
CA LYS A 6 34.94 15.35 -27.51
C LYS A 6 34.80 15.71 -26.03
N ASP A 7 35.22 16.91 -25.65
CA ASP A 7 35.12 17.42 -24.28
C ASP A 7 33.64 17.64 -23.87
N ILE A 8 32.80 18.14 -24.78
CA ILE A 8 31.34 18.28 -24.54
C ILE A 8 30.72 16.91 -24.35
N GLN A 9 31.01 15.92 -25.21
CA GLN A 9 30.49 14.56 -25.06
C GLN A 9 30.95 13.85 -23.77
N GLN A 10 32.23 14.05 -23.38
CA GLN A 10 32.74 13.50 -22.12
C GLN A 10 32.09 14.16 -20.90
N THR A 11 31.84 15.45 -20.95
CA THR A 11 31.18 16.19 -19.87
C THR A 11 29.70 15.80 -19.75
N GLU A 12 29.00 15.59 -20.87
CA GLU A 12 27.62 15.09 -20.88
C GLU A 12 27.54 13.64 -20.38
N GLN A 13 28.45 12.75 -20.79
CA GLN A 13 28.49 11.37 -20.29
C GLN A 13 28.84 11.32 -18.80
N ALA A 14 29.76 12.13 -18.32
CA ALA A 14 30.07 12.22 -16.88
C ALA A 14 28.89 12.76 -16.07
N SER A 15 28.18 13.75 -16.59
CA SER A 15 26.96 14.30 -16.01
C SER A 15 25.82 13.25 -15.95
N GLN A 16 25.60 12.53 -17.05
CA GLN A 16 24.62 11.44 -17.09
C GLN A 16 24.98 10.31 -16.12
N THR A 17 26.22 9.87 -16.09
CA THR A 17 26.70 8.82 -15.18
C THR A 17 26.56 9.22 -13.72
N SER A 18 26.83 10.49 -13.37
CA SER A 18 26.63 11.03 -12.03
C SER A 18 25.14 11.06 -11.64
N SER A 19 24.26 11.40 -12.58
CA SER A 19 22.81 11.41 -12.41
C SER A 19 22.28 9.99 -12.17
N TYR A 20 22.65 9.01 -12.97
CA TYR A 20 22.27 7.60 -12.76
C TYR A 20 22.77 7.04 -11.42
N ARG A 21 23.98 7.38 -11.01
CA ARG A 21 24.55 7.00 -9.71
C ARG A 21 23.76 7.58 -8.54
N SER A 22 23.33 8.84 -8.65
CA SER A 22 22.53 9.50 -7.62
C SER A 22 21.13 8.89 -7.50
N ILE A 23 20.49 8.59 -8.64
CA ILE A 23 19.17 7.92 -8.71
C ILE A 23 19.28 6.52 -8.10
N PHE A 24 20.26 5.72 -8.49
CA PHE A 24 20.49 4.37 -7.96
C PHE A 24 20.70 4.39 -6.44
N LYS A 25 21.53 5.32 -5.94
CA LYS A 25 21.79 5.48 -4.50
C LYS A 25 20.54 5.88 -3.72
N ALA A 26 19.70 6.76 -4.27
CA ALA A 26 18.43 7.13 -3.67
C ALA A 26 17.45 5.95 -3.64
N THR A 27 17.29 5.25 -4.76
CA THR A 27 16.39 4.08 -4.87
C THR A 27 16.82 2.96 -3.93
N SER A 28 18.12 2.64 -3.85
CA SER A 28 18.67 1.64 -2.93
C SER A 28 18.45 2.03 -1.47
N LEU A 29 18.63 3.31 -1.12
CA LEU A 29 18.38 3.81 0.22
C LEU A 29 16.91 3.66 0.62
N PHE A 30 15.99 4.05 -0.26
CA PHE A 30 14.56 3.93 0.00
C PHE A 30 14.09 2.48 0.05
N GLY A 31 14.58 1.63 -0.86
CA GLY A 31 14.32 0.21 -0.83
C GLY A 31 14.77 -0.43 0.49
N GLY A 32 15.97 -0.10 0.95
CA GLY A 32 16.50 -0.56 2.24
C GLY A 32 15.66 -0.10 3.43
N VAL A 33 15.24 1.17 3.45
CA VAL A 33 14.36 1.70 4.51
C VAL A 33 12.98 1.05 4.47
N GLN A 34 12.45 0.77 3.29
CA GLN A 34 11.16 0.09 3.15
C GLN A 34 11.22 -1.34 3.73
N VAL A 35 12.27 -2.10 3.38
CA VAL A 35 12.49 -3.44 3.95
C VAL A 35 12.64 -3.37 5.47
N TYR A 36 13.45 -2.43 5.98
CA TYR A 36 13.61 -2.22 7.41
C TYR A 36 12.28 -1.91 8.11
N THR A 37 11.48 -1.01 7.52
CA THR A 37 10.16 -0.64 8.06
C THR A 37 9.24 -1.86 8.15
N ILE A 38 9.23 -2.72 7.13
CA ILE A 38 8.45 -3.94 7.12
C ILE A 38 8.92 -4.90 8.23
N LEU A 39 10.23 -5.09 8.40
CA LEU A 39 10.76 -5.93 9.47
C LEU A 39 10.32 -5.43 10.85
N ILE A 40 10.41 -4.12 11.11
CA ILE A 40 9.93 -3.54 12.37
C ILE A 40 8.41 -3.70 12.54
N GLN A 41 7.64 -3.55 11.46
CA GLN A 41 6.18 -3.79 11.51
C GLN A 41 5.84 -5.25 11.80
N VAL A 42 6.59 -6.20 11.25
CA VAL A 42 6.46 -7.64 11.56
C VAL A 42 6.69 -7.87 13.06
N ILE A 43 7.80 -7.35 13.61
CA ILE A 43 8.11 -7.46 15.04
C ILE A 43 6.97 -6.84 15.88
N LYS A 44 6.51 -5.65 15.51
CA LYS A 44 5.41 -4.97 16.20
C LYS A 44 4.13 -5.79 16.18
N SER A 45 3.75 -6.34 15.02
CA SER A 45 2.57 -7.20 14.88
C SER A 45 2.67 -8.46 15.73
N LYS A 46 3.86 -9.09 15.77
CA LYS A 46 4.12 -10.26 16.63
C LYS A 46 3.97 -9.92 18.11
N VAL A 47 4.56 -8.81 18.55
CA VAL A 47 4.47 -8.37 19.94
C VAL A 47 3.02 -8.11 20.35
N ILE A 48 2.25 -7.41 19.50
CA ILE A 48 0.83 -7.14 19.76
C ILE A 48 0.04 -8.45 19.81
N ALA A 49 0.29 -9.37 18.88
CA ALA A 49 -0.38 -10.66 18.85
C ALA A 49 -0.08 -11.54 20.07
N VAL A 50 1.16 -11.51 20.57
CA VAL A 50 1.57 -12.26 21.76
C VAL A 50 0.98 -11.65 23.04
N LEU A 51 1.03 -10.33 23.18
CA LEU A 51 0.60 -9.63 24.39
C LEU A 51 -0.92 -9.44 24.49
N LEU A 52 -1.60 -9.22 23.35
CA LEU A 52 -3.00 -8.80 23.33
C LEU A 52 -3.94 -9.81 22.63
N GLY A 53 -3.39 -10.80 21.93
CA GLY A 53 -4.18 -11.79 21.18
C GLY A 53 -5.02 -11.22 20.04
N PRO A 54 -5.96 -12.01 19.47
CA PRO A 54 -6.87 -11.57 18.41
C PRO A 54 -7.73 -10.39 18.82
N LEU A 55 -8.21 -10.37 20.09
CA LEU A 55 -9.00 -9.27 20.65
C LEU A 55 -8.27 -7.92 20.52
N GLY A 56 -7.01 -7.86 20.97
CA GLY A 56 -6.23 -6.62 20.92
C GLY A 56 -5.92 -6.17 19.51
N VAL A 57 -5.58 -7.10 18.60
CA VAL A 57 -5.38 -6.82 17.18
C VAL A 57 -6.68 -6.31 16.53
N GLY A 58 -7.83 -6.87 16.90
CA GLY A 58 -9.15 -6.46 16.46
C GLY A 58 -9.51 -5.04 16.90
N ILE A 59 -9.34 -4.73 18.21
CA ILE A 59 -9.58 -3.38 18.76
C ILE A 59 -8.68 -2.35 18.06
N GLN A 60 -7.40 -2.65 17.93
CA GLN A 60 -6.47 -1.76 17.23
C GLN A 60 -6.87 -1.57 15.75
N GLY A 61 -7.30 -2.65 15.07
CA GLY A 61 -7.75 -2.60 13.69
C GLY A 61 -9.01 -1.73 13.51
N LEU A 62 -9.95 -1.79 14.46
CA LEU A 62 -11.16 -0.93 14.47
C LEU A 62 -10.79 0.55 14.65
N TYR A 63 -9.97 0.88 15.66
CA TYR A 63 -9.49 2.24 15.87
C TYR A 63 -8.72 2.76 14.65
N GLN A 64 -7.78 1.97 14.13
CA GLN A 64 -6.97 2.38 12.99
C GLN A 64 -7.83 2.63 11.74
N SER A 65 -8.81 1.76 11.46
CA SER A 65 -9.67 1.92 10.28
C SER A 65 -10.57 3.17 10.36
N ALA A 66 -11.03 3.53 11.57
CA ALA A 66 -11.77 4.78 11.78
C ALA A 66 -10.87 6.00 11.59
N ILE A 67 -9.65 5.98 12.16
CA ILE A 67 -8.65 7.04 11.99
C ILE A 67 -8.30 7.21 10.51
N ASP A 68 -8.04 6.11 9.79
CA ASP A 68 -7.66 6.14 8.37
C ASP A 68 -8.79 6.70 7.50
N LEU A 69 -10.05 6.37 7.80
CA LEU A 69 -11.22 6.91 7.10
C LEU A 69 -11.32 8.43 7.28
N VAL A 70 -11.30 8.92 8.52
CA VAL A 70 -11.40 10.36 8.80
C VAL A 70 -10.19 11.09 8.24
N LYS A 71 -8.98 10.55 8.42
CA LYS A 71 -7.73 11.10 7.85
C LYS A 71 -7.81 11.24 6.34
N GLN A 72 -8.27 10.20 5.65
CA GLN A 72 -8.37 10.22 4.18
C GLN A 72 -9.40 11.25 3.70
N ALA A 73 -10.51 11.41 4.43
CA ALA A 73 -11.55 12.38 4.10
C ALA A 73 -11.10 13.83 4.36
N THR A 74 -10.34 14.06 5.45
CA THR A 74 -10.01 15.44 5.90
C THR A 74 -8.64 15.92 5.42
N SER A 75 -7.72 15.01 5.03
CA SER A 75 -6.38 15.38 4.54
C SER A 75 -6.39 16.04 3.17
N LEU A 76 -7.50 15.94 2.43
CA LEU A 76 -7.66 16.49 1.08
C LEU A 76 -6.52 16.12 0.11
N GLY A 77 -5.83 15.00 0.33
CA GLY A 77 -4.70 14.52 -0.49
C GLY A 77 -3.49 15.45 -0.55
N ILE A 78 -3.39 16.42 0.36
CA ILE A 78 -2.35 17.48 0.37
C ILE A 78 -0.94 16.86 0.37
N ALA A 79 -0.73 15.77 1.11
CA ALA A 79 0.58 15.15 1.19
C ALA A 79 1.13 14.69 -0.18
N GLN A 80 0.26 14.29 -1.10
CA GLN A 80 0.65 13.84 -2.44
C GLN A 80 0.82 15.00 -3.42
N SER A 81 -0.11 15.95 -3.43
CA SER A 81 -0.10 17.11 -4.34
C SER A 81 1.02 18.11 -3.99
N ALA A 82 1.22 18.41 -2.72
CA ALA A 82 2.17 19.42 -2.27
C ALA A 82 3.65 19.04 -2.47
N VAL A 83 3.99 17.74 -2.56
CA VAL A 83 5.36 17.32 -2.90
C VAL A 83 5.80 17.90 -4.23
N ARG A 84 4.89 17.93 -5.23
CA ARG A 84 5.16 18.51 -6.55
C ARG A 84 5.46 19.99 -6.44
N ASP A 85 4.60 20.74 -5.73
CA ASP A 85 4.70 22.19 -5.67
C ASP A 85 5.92 22.65 -4.87
N VAL A 86 6.28 21.92 -3.78
CA VAL A 86 7.53 22.15 -3.04
C VAL A 86 8.76 21.79 -3.89
N ALA A 87 8.71 20.71 -4.67
CA ALA A 87 9.81 20.33 -5.54
C ALA A 87 9.99 21.31 -6.70
N GLU A 88 8.89 21.83 -7.25
CA GLU A 88 8.93 22.88 -8.27
C GLU A 88 9.54 24.16 -7.72
N ALA A 89 9.08 24.61 -6.54
CA ALA A 89 9.68 25.78 -5.88
C ALA A 89 11.18 25.58 -5.59
N ASN A 90 11.57 24.40 -5.13
CA ASN A 90 12.99 24.06 -4.90
C ASN A 90 13.81 24.09 -6.20
N GLY A 91 13.21 23.70 -7.32
CA GLY A 91 13.86 23.72 -8.64
C GLY A 91 14.19 25.13 -9.15
N THR A 92 13.49 26.17 -8.66
CA THR A 92 13.79 27.57 -9.04
C THR A 92 15.01 28.14 -8.33
N GLY A 93 15.44 27.55 -7.20
CA GLY A 93 16.52 28.10 -6.36
C GLY A 93 16.14 29.37 -5.59
N ASP A 94 14.92 29.91 -5.76
CA ASP A 94 14.45 31.10 -5.07
C ASP A 94 13.99 30.76 -3.66
N ILE A 95 14.79 31.20 -2.67
CA ILE A 95 14.52 30.95 -1.23
C ILE A 95 13.19 31.57 -0.80
N LYS A 96 12.80 32.72 -1.35
CA LYS A 96 11.53 33.37 -1.00
C LYS A 96 10.35 32.56 -1.50
N ARG A 97 10.40 32.06 -2.75
CA ARG A 97 9.36 31.18 -3.32
C ARG A 97 9.24 29.87 -2.53
N ILE A 98 10.37 29.24 -2.19
CA ILE A 98 10.41 28.02 -1.37
C ILE A 98 9.77 28.28 -0.01
N SER A 99 10.19 29.33 0.69
CA SER A 99 9.71 29.72 2.01
C SER A 99 8.21 30.01 2.00
N ARG A 100 7.71 30.67 0.96
CA ARG A 100 6.29 30.97 0.76
C ARG A 100 5.48 29.69 0.54
N THR A 101 5.88 28.83 -0.39
CA THR A 101 5.21 27.55 -0.67
C THR A 101 5.12 26.66 0.57
N VAL A 102 6.22 26.55 1.33
CA VAL A 102 6.23 25.78 2.58
C VAL A 102 5.39 26.41 3.68
N SER A 103 5.33 27.75 3.74
CA SER A 103 4.46 28.45 4.71
C SER A 103 2.98 28.24 4.41
N VAL A 104 2.58 28.26 3.12
CA VAL A 104 1.24 27.90 2.66
C VAL A 104 0.93 26.44 3.03
N LEU A 105 1.80 25.50 2.69
CA LEU A 105 1.66 24.09 3.03
C LEU A 105 1.44 23.88 4.54
N ARG A 106 2.28 24.50 5.40
CA ARG A 106 2.15 24.38 6.86
C ARG A 106 0.78 24.83 7.35
N LYS A 107 0.23 25.93 6.83
CA LYS A 107 -1.11 26.41 7.22
C LYS A 107 -2.22 25.46 6.77
N ILE A 108 -2.13 24.92 5.54
CA ILE A 108 -3.09 23.93 5.04
C ILE A 108 -3.05 22.66 5.89
N VAL A 109 -1.86 22.18 6.23
CA VAL A 109 -1.66 20.99 7.07
C VAL A 109 -2.23 21.17 8.47
N TRP A 110 -2.06 22.35 9.08
CA TRP A 110 -2.70 22.68 10.36
C TRP A 110 -4.22 22.71 10.24
N PHE A 111 -4.75 23.35 9.20
CA PHE A 111 -6.19 23.41 8.97
C PHE A 111 -6.80 22.03 8.77
N THR A 112 -6.23 21.21 7.89
CA THR A 112 -6.72 19.84 7.60
C THR A 112 -6.55 18.90 8.79
N GLY A 113 -5.48 19.07 9.57
CA GLY A 113 -5.27 18.31 10.80
C GLY A 113 -6.29 18.67 11.89
N LEU A 114 -6.59 19.97 12.09
CA LEU A 114 -7.64 20.43 12.99
C LEU A 114 -9.03 19.99 12.52
N LEU A 115 -9.29 20.05 11.21
CA LEU A 115 -10.54 19.56 10.63
C LEU A 115 -10.73 18.07 10.95
N GLY A 116 -9.68 17.25 10.80
CA GLY A 116 -9.71 15.83 11.15
C GLY A 116 -9.96 15.59 12.64
N LEU A 117 -9.25 16.34 13.50
CA LEU A 117 -9.44 16.29 14.95
C LEU A 117 -10.90 16.60 15.33
N VAL A 118 -11.43 17.72 14.85
CA VAL A 118 -12.81 18.14 15.16
C VAL A 118 -13.82 17.14 14.59
N ALA A 119 -13.63 16.67 13.36
CA ALA A 119 -14.51 15.68 12.75
C ALA A 119 -14.54 14.38 13.56
N MET A 120 -13.37 13.86 13.97
CA MET A 120 -13.31 12.63 14.78
C MET A 120 -13.96 12.81 16.15
N MET A 121 -13.77 13.98 16.80
CA MET A 121 -14.44 14.30 18.07
C MET A 121 -15.96 14.37 17.89
N ALA A 122 -16.44 15.08 16.88
CA ALA A 122 -17.87 15.23 16.62
C ALA A 122 -18.57 13.91 16.30
N PHE A 123 -17.91 13.04 15.53
CA PHE A 123 -18.44 11.73 15.15
C PHE A 123 -18.03 10.60 16.10
N SER A 124 -17.37 10.89 17.24
CA SER A 124 -16.94 9.88 18.20
C SER A 124 -18.07 8.97 18.72
N PRO A 125 -19.31 9.43 18.97
CA PRO A 125 -20.41 8.54 19.34
C PRO A 125 -20.77 7.56 18.21
N LEU A 126 -20.78 8.04 16.97
CA LEU A 126 -21.05 7.20 15.80
C LEU A 126 -19.97 6.13 15.62
N PHE A 127 -18.69 6.52 15.75
CA PHE A 127 -17.58 5.56 15.66
C PHE A 127 -17.58 4.56 16.81
N SER A 128 -17.90 4.96 18.05
CA SER A 128 -18.05 4.06 19.19
C SER A 128 -19.14 3.03 18.94
N GLN A 129 -20.32 3.49 18.55
CA GLN A 129 -21.45 2.62 18.27
C GLN A 129 -21.19 1.68 17.08
N ALA A 130 -20.65 2.19 15.98
CA ALA A 130 -20.37 1.38 14.79
C ALA A 130 -19.25 0.37 15.03
N SER A 131 -18.15 0.77 15.71
CA SER A 131 -16.99 -0.10 15.94
C SER A 131 -17.18 -1.06 17.10
N PHE A 132 -17.90 -0.70 18.17
CA PHE A 132 -17.98 -1.48 19.39
C PHE A 132 -19.42 -1.80 19.84
N GLY A 133 -20.45 -1.14 19.29
CA GLY A 133 -21.88 -1.35 19.53
C GLY A 133 -22.36 -0.78 20.86
N ASN A 134 -21.55 0.04 21.50
CA ASN A 134 -21.86 0.76 22.73
C ASN A 134 -21.17 2.13 22.71
N ASN A 135 -21.42 2.92 23.75
CA ASN A 135 -20.87 4.26 23.89
C ASN A 135 -19.62 4.34 24.81
N ASP A 136 -19.13 3.20 25.29
CA ASP A 136 -18.04 3.14 26.27
C ASP A 136 -16.71 3.63 25.69
N TYR A 137 -16.57 3.62 24.37
CA TYR A 137 -15.36 3.98 23.66
C TYR A 137 -15.35 5.43 23.10
N ILE A 138 -16.39 6.23 23.41
CA ILE A 138 -16.47 7.65 22.96
C ILE A 138 -15.22 8.41 23.40
N LEU A 139 -14.84 8.30 24.67
CA LEU A 139 -13.64 8.96 25.21
C LEU A 139 -12.37 8.52 24.49
N ALA A 140 -12.28 7.23 24.16
CA ALA A 140 -11.14 6.71 23.38
C ALA A 140 -11.04 7.38 22.01
N PHE A 141 -12.15 7.52 21.27
CA PHE A 141 -12.17 8.20 19.96
C PHE A 141 -11.88 9.71 20.09
N ILE A 142 -12.37 10.37 21.15
CA ILE A 142 -12.03 11.77 21.42
C ILE A 142 -10.52 11.92 21.65
N ILE A 143 -9.90 11.05 22.45
CA ILE A 143 -8.46 11.08 22.69
C ILE A 143 -7.67 10.73 21.41
N LEU A 144 -8.11 9.73 20.65
CA LEU A 144 -7.52 9.33 19.38
C LEU A 144 -7.62 10.40 18.28
N SER A 145 -8.56 11.35 18.40
CA SER A 145 -8.69 12.46 17.43
C SER A 145 -7.40 13.28 17.32
N VAL A 146 -6.61 13.36 18.39
CA VAL A 146 -5.32 14.05 18.41
C VAL A 146 -4.34 13.44 17.40
N ILE A 147 -4.45 12.15 17.14
CA ILE A 147 -3.60 11.45 16.15
C ILE A 147 -3.77 12.06 14.75
N LEU A 148 -4.98 12.47 14.39
CA LEU A 148 -5.26 13.06 13.07
C LEU A 148 -4.48 14.36 12.87
N LEU A 149 -4.40 15.19 13.90
CA LEU A 149 -3.59 16.41 13.86
C LEU A 149 -2.10 16.07 13.79
N LEU A 150 -1.61 15.16 14.66
CA LEU A 150 -0.20 14.77 14.70
C LEU A 150 0.26 14.12 13.38
N ASP A 151 -0.56 13.25 12.82
CA ASP A 151 -0.30 12.57 11.55
C ASP A 151 -0.27 13.54 10.37
N GLN A 152 -1.12 14.55 10.39
CA GLN A 152 -1.17 15.55 9.33
C GLN A 152 0.06 16.47 9.40
N LEU A 153 0.46 16.88 10.62
CA LEU A 153 1.72 17.61 10.82
C LEU A 153 2.94 16.79 10.39
N PHE A 154 2.97 15.50 10.71
CA PHE A 154 4.00 14.58 10.26
C PHE A 154 4.05 14.48 8.73
N ALA A 155 2.88 14.35 8.07
CA ALA A 155 2.78 14.30 6.63
C ALA A 155 3.34 15.58 5.98
N GLY A 156 3.02 16.76 6.52
CA GLY A 156 3.57 18.03 6.05
C GLY A 156 5.10 18.10 6.15
N GLN A 157 5.68 17.58 7.22
CA GLN A 157 7.15 17.53 7.37
C GLN A 157 7.80 16.57 6.39
N LYS A 158 7.18 15.42 6.13
CA LYS A 158 7.63 14.49 5.07
C LYS A 158 7.61 15.14 3.70
N VAL A 159 6.56 15.90 3.37
CA VAL A 159 6.45 16.65 2.11
C VAL A 159 7.62 17.62 1.95
N VAL A 160 7.98 18.36 3.00
CA VAL A 160 9.12 19.29 2.97
C VAL A 160 10.42 18.53 2.70
N LEU A 161 10.71 17.45 3.44
CA LEU A 161 11.93 16.66 3.23
C LEU A 161 11.99 16.04 1.82
N GLN A 162 10.86 15.58 1.30
CA GLN A 162 10.74 14.95 -0.01
C GLN A 162 10.87 15.97 -1.14
N GLY A 163 10.14 17.09 -1.07
CA GLY A 163 10.17 18.16 -2.07
C GLY A 163 11.52 18.86 -2.14
N MET A 164 12.19 19.04 -0.98
CA MET A 164 13.56 19.58 -0.90
C MET A 164 14.65 18.55 -1.22
N ARG A 165 14.28 17.34 -1.68
CA ARG A 165 15.20 16.24 -2.01
C ARG A 165 16.16 15.83 -0.88
N ARG A 166 15.77 16.08 0.39
CA ARG A 166 16.53 15.67 1.59
C ARG A 166 16.29 14.19 1.91
N LEU A 167 16.53 13.33 0.93
CA LEU A 167 16.16 11.93 0.94
C LEU A 167 16.84 11.12 2.06
N LYS A 168 18.07 11.48 2.43
CA LYS A 168 18.77 10.85 3.55
C LYS A 168 18.12 11.18 4.90
N ASP A 169 17.68 12.42 5.09
CA ASP A 169 17.01 12.85 6.31
C ASP A 169 15.63 12.21 6.42
N LEU A 170 14.91 12.12 5.30
CA LEU A 170 13.64 11.39 5.22
C LEU A 170 13.79 9.90 5.58
N ALA A 171 14.82 9.23 5.03
CA ALA A 171 15.13 7.84 5.32
C ALA A 171 15.43 7.61 6.80
N LYS A 172 16.29 8.47 7.40
CA LYS A 172 16.61 8.42 8.82
C LYS A 172 15.39 8.71 9.70
N ALA A 173 14.61 9.74 9.38
CA ALA A 173 13.39 10.07 10.12
C ALA A 173 12.40 8.90 10.11
N THR A 174 12.22 8.24 8.97
CA THR A 174 11.34 7.07 8.84
C THR A 174 11.86 5.90 9.67
N ALA A 175 13.12 5.51 9.50
CA ALA A 175 13.69 4.36 10.22
C ALA A 175 13.69 4.57 11.74
N ILE A 176 14.16 5.73 12.22
CA ILE A 176 14.19 6.05 13.64
C ILE A 176 12.77 6.17 14.21
N GLY A 177 11.84 6.81 13.47
CA GLY A 177 10.45 6.96 13.89
C GLY A 177 9.76 5.61 14.10
N VAL A 178 9.92 4.67 13.17
CA VAL A 178 9.32 3.33 13.26
C VAL A 178 9.94 2.53 14.42
N THR A 179 11.27 2.59 14.59
CA THR A 179 11.96 1.92 15.71
C THR A 179 11.54 2.49 17.06
N ALA A 180 11.53 3.81 17.17
CA ALA A 180 11.12 4.48 18.40
C ALA A 180 9.64 4.18 18.73
N SER A 181 8.78 4.10 17.72
CA SER A 181 7.37 3.70 17.90
C SER A 181 7.22 2.28 18.45
N LEU A 182 8.09 1.35 18.02
CA LEU A 182 8.13 -0.01 18.56
C LEU A 182 8.54 0.00 20.02
N ILE A 183 9.66 0.66 20.34
CA ILE A 183 10.22 0.73 21.70
C ILE A 183 9.20 1.32 22.69
N VAL A 184 8.49 2.36 22.28
CA VAL A 184 7.52 3.05 23.13
C VAL A 184 6.23 2.27 23.30
N SER A 185 5.77 1.55 22.27
CA SER A 185 4.50 0.84 22.34
C SER A 185 4.56 -0.46 23.15
N ILE A 186 5.71 -1.16 23.17
CA ILE A 186 5.86 -2.45 23.87
C ILE A 186 5.58 -2.34 25.37
N PRO A 187 6.19 -1.41 26.13
CA PRO A 187 5.93 -1.28 27.57
C PRO A 187 4.46 -1.00 27.88
N LEU A 188 3.80 -0.19 27.05
CA LEU A 188 2.38 0.15 27.24
C LEU A 188 1.46 -1.05 27.03
N TYR A 189 1.75 -1.89 26.04
CA TYR A 189 1.00 -3.14 25.84
C TYR A 189 1.28 -4.15 26.95
N TYR A 190 2.52 -4.24 27.42
CA TYR A 190 2.90 -5.16 28.48
C TYR A 190 2.27 -4.80 29.83
N LEU A 191 2.32 -3.51 30.22
CA LEU A 191 1.85 -3.04 31.53
C LEU A 191 0.33 -2.88 31.60
N TRP A 192 -0.30 -2.41 30.51
CA TRP A 192 -1.74 -2.04 30.53
C TRP A 192 -2.61 -2.92 29.62
N GLY A 193 -2.02 -3.90 28.93
CA GLY A 193 -2.76 -4.80 28.04
C GLY A 193 -3.57 -4.03 27.01
N VAL A 194 -4.83 -4.40 26.84
CA VAL A 194 -5.77 -3.77 25.88
C VAL A 194 -5.97 -2.27 26.17
N LYS A 195 -5.97 -1.85 27.43
CA LYS A 195 -6.09 -0.43 27.82
C LYS A 195 -4.89 0.40 27.34
N GLY A 196 -3.74 -0.24 27.10
CA GLY A 196 -2.53 0.37 26.57
C GLY A 196 -2.60 0.72 25.08
N ILE A 197 -3.62 0.27 24.33
CA ILE A 197 -3.71 0.50 22.89
C ILE A 197 -3.81 2.00 22.57
N VAL A 198 -4.74 2.70 23.18
CA VAL A 198 -4.95 4.14 22.93
C VAL A 198 -3.71 4.97 23.28
N PRO A 199 -3.13 4.85 24.49
CA PRO A 199 -1.88 5.54 24.82
C PRO A 199 -0.72 5.21 23.89
N ALA A 200 -0.58 3.93 23.50
CA ALA A 200 0.48 3.50 22.59
C ALA A 200 0.35 4.11 21.20
N MET A 201 -0.87 4.20 20.66
CA MET A 201 -1.14 4.83 19.37
C MET A 201 -0.79 6.32 19.40
N ILE A 202 -1.20 7.06 20.44
CA ILE A 202 -0.90 8.48 20.58
C ILE A 202 0.59 8.72 20.73
N LEU A 203 1.22 7.99 21.65
CA LEU A 203 2.64 8.17 21.91
C LEU A 203 3.50 7.82 20.69
N THR A 204 3.09 6.81 19.93
CA THR A 204 3.68 6.49 18.60
C THR A 204 3.58 7.69 17.64
N ALA A 205 2.40 8.32 17.54
CA ALA A 205 2.20 9.48 16.68
C ALA A 205 3.05 10.68 17.13
N VAL A 206 3.12 10.95 18.45
CA VAL A 206 3.95 12.01 19.02
C VAL A 206 5.43 11.78 18.69
N VAL A 207 5.95 10.58 18.97
CA VAL A 207 7.37 10.25 18.75
C VAL A 207 7.72 10.35 17.26
N THR A 208 6.86 9.85 16.40
CA THR A 208 7.07 9.91 14.94
C THR A 208 7.08 11.35 14.45
N LEU A 209 6.19 12.19 14.96
CA LEU A 209 6.17 13.63 14.67
C LEU A 209 7.44 14.32 15.15
N LEU A 210 7.88 14.07 16.40
CA LEU A 210 9.07 14.69 16.98
C LEU A 210 10.34 14.32 16.20
N VAL A 211 10.49 13.06 15.82
CA VAL A 211 11.61 12.60 15.01
C VAL A 211 11.61 13.28 13.64
N SER A 212 10.45 13.32 12.97
CA SER A 212 10.33 13.99 11.68
C SER A 212 10.58 15.50 11.77
N TRP A 213 10.09 16.14 12.82
CA TRP A 213 10.30 17.56 13.09
C TRP A 213 11.77 17.88 13.31
N PHE A 214 12.51 17.05 14.06
CA PHE A 214 13.94 17.21 14.24
C PHE A 214 14.72 17.22 12.91
N TYR A 215 14.39 16.31 12.00
CA TYR A 215 15.03 16.26 10.70
C TYR A 215 14.55 17.35 9.76
N SER A 216 13.28 17.72 9.78
CA SER A 216 12.74 18.77 8.90
C SER A 216 13.25 20.16 9.28
N ARG A 217 13.54 20.43 10.55
CA ARG A 217 14.15 21.69 11.01
C ARG A 217 15.57 21.92 10.49
N ARG A 218 16.27 20.88 10.05
CA ARG A 218 17.59 21.01 9.40
C ARG A 218 17.52 21.67 8.03
N VAL A 219 16.33 21.73 7.45
CA VAL A 219 16.09 22.52 6.26
C VAL A 219 15.81 23.94 6.70
N LYS A 220 16.77 24.83 6.46
CA LYS A 220 16.63 26.26 6.81
C LYS A 220 15.60 26.91 5.88
N ILE A 221 14.36 27.00 6.34
CA ILE A 221 13.25 27.64 5.64
C ILE A 221 12.72 28.75 6.55
N GLU A 222 12.80 29.98 6.09
CA GLU A 222 12.25 31.13 6.80
C GLU A 222 10.73 31.08 6.77
N SER A 223 10.09 31.30 7.92
CA SER A 223 8.63 31.38 7.97
C SER A 223 8.17 32.71 7.43
N GLN A 224 7.35 32.69 6.38
CA GLN A 224 6.73 33.89 5.84
C GLN A 224 5.32 34.06 6.41
N LYS A 225 4.94 35.29 6.69
CA LYS A 225 3.56 35.61 7.06
C LYS A 225 2.69 35.54 5.81
N VAL A 226 1.78 34.58 5.78
CA VAL A 226 0.83 34.37 4.67
C VAL A 226 -0.57 34.55 5.22
N THR A 227 -1.40 35.33 4.56
CA THR A 227 -2.80 35.58 4.96
C THR A 227 -3.69 34.36 4.58
N PRO A 228 -4.86 34.16 5.22
CA PRO A 228 -5.79 33.11 4.84
C PRO A 228 -6.25 33.18 3.38
N LYS A 229 -6.40 34.40 2.83
CA LYS A 229 -6.75 34.59 1.41
C LYS A 229 -5.65 34.12 0.47
N GLU A 230 -4.39 34.41 0.80
CA GLU A 230 -3.23 33.93 0.04
C GLU A 230 -3.08 32.38 0.14
N VAL A 231 -3.34 31.80 1.31
CA VAL A 231 -3.35 30.34 1.47
C VAL A 231 -4.40 29.71 0.56
N LEU A 232 -5.59 30.28 0.47
CA LEU A 232 -6.66 29.76 -0.39
C LEU A 232 -6.32 29.94 -1.88
N SER A 233 -5.77 31.09 -2.29
CA SER A 233 -5.44 31.36 -3.69
C SER A 233 -4.24 30.54 -4.18
N GLU A 234 -3.14 30.48 -3.42
CA GLU A 234 -1.93 29.76 -3.79
C GLU A 234 -2.02 28.26 -3.53
N GLY A 235 -2.75 27.86 -2.47
CA GLY A 235 -3.01 26.46 -2.14
C GLY A 235 -4.14 25.81 -2.95
N LYS A 236 -4.89 26.58 -3.74
CA LYS A 236 -6.02 26.07 -4.51
C LYS A 236 -5.66 24.89 -5.39
N ASN A 237 -4.57 24.99 -6.13
CA ASN A 237 -4.12 23.91 -7.01
C ASN A 237 -3.72 22.66 -6.21
N MET A 238 -3.02 22.82 -5.08
CA MET A 238 -2.72 21.70 -4.16
C MET A 238 -3.99 21.02 -3.68
N MET A 239 -5.00 21.79 -3.24
CA MET A 239 -6.25 21.26 -2.70
C MET A 239 -7.11 20.59 -3.78
N VAL A 240 -7.31 21.21 -4.93
CA VAL A 240 -8.12 20.62 -6.03
C VAL A 240 -7.50 19.34 -6.55
N MET A 241 -6.19 19.32 -6.79
CA MET A 241 -5.49 18.12 -7.21
C MET A 241 -5.54 17.05 -6.12
N GLY A 242 -5.32 17.41 -4.86
CA GLY A 242 -5.35 16.52 -3.73
C GLY A 242 -6.72 15.88 -3.52
N ILE A 243 -7.81 16.64 -3.57
CA ILE A 243 -9.19 16.12 -3.45
C ILE A 243 -9.48 15.09 -4.56
N SER A 244 -9.09 15.39 -5.79
CA SER A 244 -9.28 14.45 -6.90
C SER A 244 -8.55 13.13 -6.68
N MET A 245 -7.34 13.16 -6.11
CA MET A 245 -6.55 11.97 -5.77
C MET A 245 -7.08 11.24 -4.53
N SER A 246 -7.76 11.94 -3.62
CA SER A 246 -8.25 11.36 -2.36
C SER A 246 -9.55 10.61 -2.50
N LEU A 247 -10.35 10.87 -3.52
CA LEU A 247 -11.70 10.32 -3.64
C LEU A 247 -11.71 8.78 -3.63
N SER A 248 -10.88 8.15 -4.45
CA SER A 248 -10.73 6.69 -4.46
C SER A 248 -10.21 6.15 -3.12
N GLY A 249 -9.33 6.91 -2.46
CA GLY A 249 -8.84 6.57 -1.13
C GLY A 249 -9.92 6.60 -0.06
N VAL A 250 -10.81 7.61 -0.08
CA VAL A 250 -11.97 7.69 0.85
C VAL A 250 -12.89 6.48 0.66
N MET A 251 -13.16 6.09 -0.58
CA MET A 251 -13.99 4.93 -0.88
C MET A 251 -13.35 3.64 -0.35
N ALA A 252 -12.05 3.45 -0.58
CA ALA A 252 -11.32 2.28 -0.10
C ALA A 252 -11.27 2.21 1.44
N MET A 253 -10.99 3.34 2.12
CA MET A 253 -10.95 3.40 3.58
C MET A 253 -12.36 3.25 4.19
N GLY A 254 -13.38 3.83 3.57
CA GLY A 254 -14.78 3.65 3.94
C GLY A 254 -15.22 2.18 3.86
N SER A 255 -14.89 1.52 2.76
CA SER A 255 -15.11 0.07 2.59
C SER A 255 -14.40 -0.73 3.68
N ALA A 256 -13.12 -0.45 3.92
CA ALA A 256 -12.33 -1.13 4.93
C ALA A 256 -12.92 -0.96 6.35
N TYR A 257 -13.40 0.24 6.68
CA TYR A 257 -14.06 0.51 7.95
C TYR A 257 -15.42 -0.22 8.07
N LEU A 258 -16.26 -0.15 7.02
CA LEU A 258 -17.56 -0.82 6.99
C LEU A 258 -17.43 -2.34 7.15
N ILE A 259 -16.49 -2.96 6.43
CA ILE A 259 -16.24 -4.40 6.56
C ILE A 259 -15.88 -4.74 8.00
N ARG A 260 -14.95 -4.03 8.64
CA ARG A 260 -14.54 -4.31 10.02
C ARG A 260 -15.65 -4.08 11.04
N SER A 261 -16.41 -3.00 10.90
CA SER A 261 -17.54 -2.68 11.80
C SER A 261 -18.65 -3.74 11.72
N LEU A 262 -18.99 -4.20 10.52
CA LEU A 262 -20.01 -5.22 10.33
C LEU A 262 -19.51 -6.61 10.69
N LEU A 263 -18.24 -6.91 10.42
CA LEU A 263 -17.59 -8.15 10.87
C LEU A 263 -17.63 -8.25 12.40
N ARG A 264 -17.29 -7.15 13.10
CA ARG A 264 -17.42 -7.08 14.56
C ARG A 264 -18.86 -7.33 15.02
N LYS A 265 -19.85 -6.76 14.36
CA LYS A 265 -21.26 -6.94 14.72
C LYS A 265 -21.72 -8.40 14.63
N TRP A 266 -21.18 -9.17 13.70
CA TRP A 266 -21.61 -10.55 13.44
C TRP A 266 -20.70 -11.61 14.09
N GLY A 267 -19.41 -11.37 14.15
CA GLY A 267 -18.40 -12.33 14.61
C GLY A 267 -17.63 -11.92 15.86
N GLY A 268 -17.83 -10.68 16.32
CA GLY A 268 -17.08 -10.17 17.47
C GLY A 268 -15.74 -9.54 17.09
N VAL A 269 -15.04 -9.00 18.09
CA VAL A 269 -13.79 -8.28 17.92
C VAL A 269 -12.64 -9.22 17.54
N ASP A 270 -12.64 -10.45 18.04
CA ASP A 270 -11.62 -11.45 17.72
C ASP A 270 -11.60 -11.79 16.22
N GLU A 271 -12.77 -11.94 15.60
CA GLU A 271 -12.90 -12.16 14.16
C GLU A 271 -12.32 -10.99 13.35
N VAL A 272 -12.51 -9.74 13.82
CA VAL A 272 -11.85 -8.57 13.22
C VAL A 272 -10.33 -8.68 13.31
N GLY A 273 -9.81 -9.17 14.45
CA GLY A 273 -8.40 -9.41 14.66
C GLY A 273 -7.81 -10.46 13.71
N LEU A 274 -8.53 -11.58 13.54
CA LEU A 274 -8.15 -12.65 12.61
C LEU A 274 -8.16 -12.14 11.15
N PHE A 275 -9.22 -11.43 10.76
CA PHE A 275 -9.32 -10.82 9.44
C PHE A 275 -8.20 -9.79 9.21
N GLN A 276 -7.93 -8.92 10.21
CA GLN A 276 -6.88 -7.91 10.13
C GLN A 276 -5.49 -8.54 9.90
N ALA A 277 -5.19 -9.61 10.62
CA ALA A 277 -3.94 -10.34 10.46
C ALA A 277 -3.80 -10.94 9.05
N GLY A 278 -4.85 -11.63 8.57
CA GLY A 278 -4.89 -12.21 7.23
C GLY A 278 -4.80 -11.16 6.13
N PHE A 279 -5.55 -10.08 6.26
CA PHE A 279 -5.55 -8.96 5.32
C PHE A 279 -4.19 -8.27 5.25
N MET A 280 -3.50 -8.11 6.39
CA MET A 280 -2.17 -7.53 6.45
C MET A 280 -1.14 -8.39 5.74
N ILE A 281 -1.19 -9.72 5.90
CA ILE A 281 -0.31 -10.64 5.18
C ILE A 281 -0.49 -10.48 3.66
N ILE A 282 -1.72 -10.52 3.18
CA ILE A 282 -2.02 -10.44 1.74
C ILE A 282 -1.67 -9.06 1.16
N ASN A 283 -2.04 -7.96 1.81
CA ASN A 283 -1.85 -6.63 1.24
C ASN A 283 -0.44 -6.07 1.46
N SER A 284 0.20 -6.34 2.61
CA SER A 284 1.51 -5.79 2.89
C SER A 284 2.64 -6.61 2.30
N TYR A 285 2.59 -7.94 2.43
CA TYR A 285 3.72 -8.79 2.00
C TYR A 285 3.60 -9.20 0.54
N VAL A 286 2.45 -9.71 0.12
CA VAL A 286 2.22 -10.03 -1.30
C VAL A 286 2.11 -8.73 -2.12
N GLY A 287 1.55 -7.67 -1.55
CA GLY A 287 1.43 -6.35 -2.17
C GLY A 287 2.76 -5.69 -2.53
N LEU A 288 3.89 -6.08 -1.90
CA LEU A 288 5.22 -5.59 -2.27
C LEU A 288 5.57 -5.86 -3.74
N VAL A 289 5.11 -6.99 -4.28
CA VAL A 289 5.33 -7.35 -5.69
C VAL A 289 4.68 -6.30 -6.60
N PHE A 290 3.47 -5.87 -6.27
CA PHE A 290 2.76 -4.84 -7.05
C PHE A 290 3.49 -3.49 -7.02
N ASN A 291 4.00 -3.07 -5.86
CA ASN A 291 4.74 -1.83 -5.73
C ASN A 291 6.05 -1.84 -6.52
N ALA A 292 6.76 -2.97 -6.51
CA ALA A 292 7.98 -3.13 -7.30
C ALA A 292 7.70 -3.03 -8.80
N ILE A 293 6.62 -3.65 -9.26
CA ILE A 293 6.20 -3.63 -10.66
C ILE A 293 5.74 -2.23 -11.08
N ALA A 294 4.94 -1.54 -10.25
CA ALA A 294 4.35 -0.23 -10.56
C ALA A 294 5.40 0.82 -10.94
N THR A 295 6.58 0.76 -10.33
CA THR A 295 7.63 1.77 -10.46
C THR A 295 8.13 1.90 -11.91
N ASP A 296 8.24 0.81 -12.65
CA ASP A 296 8.68 0.79 -14.05
C ASP A 296 7.52 0.71 -15.04
N TYR A 297 6.48 -0.02 -14.71
CA TYR A 297 5.36 -0.31 -15.58
C TYR A 297 4.59 0.96 -16.00
N TYR A 298 4.23 1.82 -15.04
CA TYR A 298 3.42 3.00 -15.31
C TYR A 298 4.09 3.99 -16.28
N PRO A 299 5.36 4.41 -16.09
CA PRO A 299 6.02 5.30 -17.04
C PRO A 299 6.14 4.70 -18.44
N ARG A 300 6.44 3.40 -18.54
CA ARG A 300 6.55 2.69 -19.81
C ARG A 300 5.20 2.62 -20.54
N LEU A 301 4.12 2.32 -19.84
CA LEU A 301 2.79 2.32 -20.42
C LEU A 301 2.34 3.72 -20.86
N ALA A 302 2.62 4.73 -20.02
CA ALA A 302 2.28 6.11 -20.34
C ALA A 302 3.02 6.66 -21.57
N SER A 303 4.27 6.22 -21.82
CA SER A 303 5.04 6.64 -22.99
C SER A 303 4.45 6.16 -24.33
N VAL A 304 3.64 5.12 -24.31
CA VAL A 304 3.00 4.53 -25.51
C VAL A 304 1.48 4.68 -25.53
N ASN A 305 0.91 5.50 -24.67
CA ASN A 305 -0.53 5.59 -24.40
C ASN A 305 -1.42 5.91 -25.63
N LYS A 306 -0.84 6.53 -26.67
CA LYS A 306 -1.54 6.88 -27.92
C LYS A 306 -1.67 5.70 -28.89
N ASP A 307 -0.85 4.66 -28.74
CA ASP A 307 -0.78 3.51 -29.64
C ASP A 307 -1.35 2.27 -28.91
N ASN A 308 -2.55 1.86 -29.30
CA ASN A 308 -3.23 0.72 -28.65
C ASN A 308 -2.47 -0.61 -28.84
N ALA A 309 -1.81 -0.80 -30.00
CA ALA A 309 -1.04 -2.02 -30.25
C ALA A 309 0.20 -2.10 -29.35
N LYS A 310 0.92 -0.99 -29.18
CA LYS A 310 2.05 -0.92 -28.24
C LYS A 310 1.59 -1.02 -26.79
N CYS A 311 0.47 -0.41 -26.40
CA CYS A 311 -0.13 -0.60 -25.08
C CYS A 311 -0.42 -2.08 -24.82
N ARG A 312 -1.04 -2.79 -25.78
CA ARG A 312 -1.31 -4.23 -25.70
C ARG A 312 -0.04 -5.05 -25.45
N ASP A 313 1.03 -4.75 -26.18
CA ASP A 313 2.33 -5.44 -26.04
C ASP A 313 2.94 -5.19 -24.65
N VAL A 314 2.98 -3.94 -24.21
CA VAL A 314 3.52 -3.56 -22.87
C VAL A 314 2.71 -4.21 -21.76
N VAL A 315 1.38 -4.16 -21.80
CA VAL A 315 0.48 -4.78 -20.81
C VAL A 315 0.66 -6.29 -20.75
N SER A 316 0.70 -6.96 -21.91
CA SER A 316 0.84 -8.41 -21.98
C SER A 316 2.22 -8.89 -21.47
N LYS A 317 3.31 -8.25 -21.91
CA LYS A 317 4.68 -8.56 -21.45
C LYS A 317 4.84 -8.34 -19.95
N GLN A 318 4.33 -7.21 -19.45
CA GLN A 318 4.36 -6.95 -17.99
C GLN A 318 3.56 -8.00 -17.23
N GLY A 319 2.39 -8.39 -17.77
CA GLY A 319 1.55 -9.44 -17.20
C GLY A 319 2.26 -10.77 -17.09
N GLU A 320 2.94 -11.20 -18.15
CA GLU A 320 3.70 -12.46 -18.15
C GLU A 320 4.77 -12.50 -17.07
N ILE A 321 5.63 -11.47 -17.01
CA ILE A 321 6.69 -11.37 -16.00
C ILE A 321 6.08 -11.39 -14.60
N SER A 322 5.00 -10.63 -14.40
CA SER A 322 4.36 -10.52 -13.10
C SER A 322 3.72 -11.83 -12.63
N VAL A 323 3.09 -12.57 -13.54
CA VAL A 323 2.49 -13.89 -13.25
C VAL A 323 3.57 -14.90 -12.89
N PHE A 324 4.69 -14.93 -13.62
CA PHE A 324 5.81 -15.85 -13.33
C PHE A 324 6.46 -15.58 -11.98
N LEU A 325 6.43 -14.36 -11.48
CA LEU A 325 6.93 -14.01 -10.15
C LEU A 325 5.90 -14.29 -9.05
N LEU A 326 4.63 -13.91 -9.29
CA LEU A 326 3.60 -13.95 -8.27
C LEU A 326 3.07 -15.36 -8.01
N ALA A 327 2.83 -16.15 -9.03
CA ALA A 327 2.20 -17.47 -8.87
C ALA A 327 3.00 -18.45 -7.99
N PRO A 328 4.33 -18.62 -8.15
CA PRO A 328 5.12 -19.42 -7.22
C PRO A 328 5.08 -18.88 -5.78
N LEU A 329 5.10 -17.55 -5.62
CA LEU A 329 5.00 -16.92 -4.30
C LEU A 329 3.65 -17.21 -3.64
N LEU A 330 2.55 -17.16 -4.39
CA LEU A 330 1.22 -17.49 -3.87
C LEU A 330 1.10 -18.98 -3.52
N SER A 331 1.62 -19.88 -4.35
CA SER A 331 1.68 -21.31 -4.04
C SER A 331 2.48 -21.58 -2.78
N LEU A 332 3.62 -20.92 -2.61
CA LEU A 332 4.41 -21.00 -1.39
C LEU A 332 3.61 -20.46 -0.18
N CYS A 333 2.97 -19.30 -0.32
CA CYS A 333 2.13 -18.74 0.74
C CYS A 333 1.01 -19.71 1.16
N ILE A 334 0.29 -20.32 0.20
CA ILE A 334 -0.77 -21.31 0.50
C ILE A 334 -0.21 -22.47 1.30
N LEU A 335 0.98 -22.95 0.95
CA LEU A 335 1.57 -24.14 1.56
C LEU A 335 2.10 -23.90 2.97
N ILE A 336 2.82 -22.78 3.17
CA ILE A 336 3.50 -22.49 4.44
C ILE A 336 2.69 -21.58 5.39
N MET A 337 1.47 -21.23 5.02
CA MET A 337 0.68 -20.23 5.77
C MET A 337 0.50 -20.57 7.25
N PRO A 338 0.15 -21.80 7.65
CA PRO A 338 0.04 -22.12 9.07
C PRO A 338 1.35 -21.88 9.85
N PHE A 339 2.50 -22.16 9.22
CA PHE A 339 3.82 -21.86 9.81
C PHE A 339 4.07 -20.35 9.86
N LEU A 340 3.77 -19.61 8.78
CA LEU A 340 3.91 -18.14 8.76
C LEU A 340 3.04 -17.46 9.82
N ILE A 341 1.81 -17.92 10.03
CA ILE A 341 0.92 -17.37 11.07
C ILE A 341 1.53 -17.59 12.46
N ARG A 342 2.05 -18.78 12.76
CA ARG A 342 2.73 -19.02 14.05
C ARG A 342 3.99 -18.16 14.20
N LEU A 343 4.71 -17.93 13.12
CA LEU A 343 5.91 -17.09 13.13
C LEU A 343 5.58 -15.61 13.32
N LEU A 344 4.63 -15.09 12.55
CA LEU A 344 4.27 -13.66 12.52
C LEU A 344 3.30 -13.25 13.64
N TYR A 345 2.46 -14.19 14.10
CA TYR A 345 1.44 -14.01 15.13
C TYR A 345 1.55 -15.12 16.19
N THR A 346 0.42 -15.67 16.63
CA THR A 346 0.34 -16.80 17.56
C THR A 346 -0.58 -17.89 16.99
N GLU A 347 -0.66 -19.05 17.65
CA GLU A 347 -1.57 -20.12 17.24
C GLU A 347 -3.04 -19.71 17.23
N GLN A 348 -3.44 -18.75 18.07
CA GLN A 348 -4.80 -18.21 18.11
C GLN A 348 -5.22 -17.57 16.77
N PHE A 349 -4.27 -17.20 15.92
CA PHE A 349 -4.54 -16.62 14.61
C PHE A 349 -4.63 -17.65 13.47
N LEU A 350 -4.47 -18.94 13.75
CA LEU A 350 -4.58 -19.99 12.73
C LEU A 350 -5.89 -19.96 11.93
N PRO A 351 -7.06 -19.61 12.48
CA PRO A 351 -8.29 -19.48 11.68
C PRO A 351 -8.19 -18.47 10.53
N ALA A 352 -7.28 -17.48 10.61
CA ALA A 352 -7.05 -16.54 9.52
C ALA A 352 -6.52 -17.22 8.23
N ASP A 353 -5.90 -18.41 8.35
CA ASP A 353 -5.45 -19.23 7.23
C ASP A 353 -6.56 -19.52 6.21
N ASN A 354 -7.79 -19.71 6.70
CA ASN A 354 -8.96 -19.97 5.86
C ASN A 354 -9.27 -18.79 4.90
N PHE A 355 -9.13 -17.55 5.39
CA PHE A 355 -9.24 -16.37 4.54
C PHE A 355 -8.07 -16.27 3.56
N ILE A 356 -6.84 -16.45 4.06
CA ILE A 356 -5.60 -16.20 3.30
C ILE A 356 -5.48 -17.13 2.09
N LYS A 357 -5.77 -18.41 2.25
CA LYS A 357 -5.70 -19.42 1.18
C LYS A 357 -6.52 -19.01 -0.04
N TRP A 358 -7.78 -18.63 0.16
CA TRP A 358 -8.65 -18.17 -0.90
C TRP A 358 -8.28 -16.79 -1.43
N ALA A 359 -7.82 -15.90 -0.55
CA ALA A 359 -7.33 -14.60 -0.96
C ALA A 359 -6.08 -14.70 -1.85
N CYS A 360 -5.20 -15.68 -1.63
CA CYS A 360 -4.07 -15.96 -2.52
C CYS A 360 -4.53 -16.27 -3.95
N LEU A 361 -5.60 -17.08 -4.12
CA LEU A 361 -6.18 -17.29 -5.45
C LEU A 361 -6.70 -15.98 -6.04
N GLY A 362 -7.37 -15.16 -5.23
CA GLY A 362 -7.87 -13.85 -5.65
C GLY A 362 -6.76 -12.89 -6.11
N MET A 363 -5.55 -13.01 -5.56
CA MET A 363 -4.42 -12.19 -5.96
C MET A 363 -3.96 -12.42 -7.41
N MET A 364 -4.19 -13.60 -7.98
CA MET A 364 -3.97 -13.85 -9.42
C MET A 364 -4.86 -12.95 -10.28
N PHE A 365 -6.15 -12.90 -9.98
CA PHE A 365 -7.10 -12.04 -10.69
C PHE A 365 -6.88 -10.55 -10.39
N ARG A 366 -6.48 -10.24 -9.14
CA ARG A 366 -6.09 -8.88 -8.77
C ARG A 366 -4.92 -8.38 -9.61
N LEU A 367 -3.91 -9.21 -9.84
CA LEU A 367 -2.78 -8.86 -10.70
C LEU A 367 -3.25 -8.55 -12.13
N ALA A 368 -4.04 -9.45 -12.72
CA ALA A 368 -4.52 -9.29 -14.08
C ALA A 368 -5.41 -8.05 -14.24
N SER A 369 -6.33 -7.80 -13.30
CA SER A 369 -7.17 -6.60 -13.30
C SER A 369 -6.37 -5.32 -13.13
N TRP A 370 -5.39 -5.32 -12.21
CA TRP A 370 -4.55 -4.18 -11.92
C TRP A 370 -3.71 -3.76 -13.14
N ILE A 371 -3.09 -4.71 -13.84
CA ILE A 371 -2.30 -4.43 -15.04
C ILE A 371 -3.18 -3.75 -16.12
N VAL A 372 -4.41 -4.25 -16.32
CA VAL A 372 -5.33 -3.68 -17.30
C VAL A 372 -5.86 -2.31 -16.86
N SER A 373 -6.22 -2.14 -15.58
CA SER A 373 -6.76 -0.87 -15.07
C SER A 373 -5.77 0.30 -15.17
N TYR A 374 -4.45 0.03 -15.12
CA TYR A 374 -3.43 1.04 -15.34
C TYR A 374 -3.49 1.68 -16.74
N MET A 375 -4.11 1.04 -17.74
CA MET A 375 -4.36 1.66 -19.04
C MET A 375 -5.28 2.88 -18.92
N PHE A 376 -6.25 2.85 -18.00
CA PHE A 376 -7.15 3.99 -17.78
C PHE A 376 -6.38 5.20 -17.25
N VAL A 377 -5.44 4.93 -16.35
CA VAL A 377 -4.56 5.98 -15.77
C VAL A 377 -3.58 6.50 -16.83
N ALA A 378 -2.94 5.60 -17.58
CA ALA A 378 -1.95 5.96 -18.61
C ALA A 378 -2.57 6.75 -19.76
N LYS A 379 -3.82 6.47 -20.10
CA LYS A 379 -4.62 7.20 -21.11
C LYS A 379 -5.31 8.46 -20.57
N ALA A 380 -5.05 8.83 -19.30
CA ALA A 380 -5.63 9.98 -18.61
C ALA A 380 -7.17 9.95 -18.54
N GLU A 381 -7.78 8.78 -18.55
CA GLU A 381 -9.23 8.59 -18.46
C GLU A 381 -9.69 8.57 -16.98
N SER A 382 -9.52 9.68 -16.30
CA SER A 382 -9.76 9.80 -14.84
C SER A 382 -11.19 9.42 -14.44
N LYS A 383 -12.21 9.78 -15.25
CA LYS A 383 -13.61 9.44 -14.97
C LYS A 383 -13.82 7.93 -15.01
N LEU A 384 -13.28 7.25 -16.03
CA LEU A 384 -13.39 5.82 -16.17
C LEU A 384 -12.67 5.09 -15.03
N PHE A 385 -11.48 5.56 -14.65
CA PHE A 385 -10.74 5.03 -13.52
C PHE A 385 -11.54 5.15 -12.20
N ILE A 386 -12.07 6.34 -11.89
CA ILE A 386 -12.86 6.56 -10.67
C ILE A 386 -14.11 5.69 -10.63
N ILE A 387 -14.84 5.57 -11.76
CA ILE A 387 -16.04 4.72 -11.84
C ILE A 387 -15.67 3.24 -11.66
N SER A 388 -14.60 2.76 -12.28
CA SER A 388 -14.17 1.37 -12.13
C SER A 388 -13.73 1.06 -10.69
N GLU A 389 -13.00 1.97 -10.03
CA GLU A 389 -12.62 1.84 -8.62
C GLU A 389 -13.84 1.86 -7.70
N PHE A 390 -14.83 2.72 -7.97
CA PHE A 390 -16.08 2.75 -7.22
C PHE A 390 -16.82 1.40 -7.31
N VAL A 391 -17.06 0.92 -8.52
CA VAL A 391 -17.75 -0.36 -8.74
C VAL A 391 -16.97 -1.51 -8.11
N GLY A 392 -15.65 -1.55 -8.29
CA GLY A 392 -14.77 -2.56 -7.69
C GLY A 392 -14.82 -2.56 -6.16
N THR A 393 -14.74 -1.38 -5.55
CA THR A 393 -14.78 -1.22 -4.08
C THR A 393 -16.17 -1.56 -3.51
N PHE A 394 -17.24 -1.11 -4.16
CA PHE A 394 -18.60 -1.43 -3.77
C PHE A 394 -18.85 -2.93 -3.83
N ASN A 395 -18.48 -3.57 -4.95
CA ASN A 395 -18.61 -5.01 -5.14
C ASN A 395 -17.79 -5.80 -4.11
N TYR A 396 -16.55 -5.36 -3.83
CA TYR A 396 -15.70 -5.95 -2.80
C TYR A 396 -16.35 -5.89 -1.42
N THR A 397 -16.90 -4.74 -1.06
CA THR A 397 -17.57 -4.56 0.24
C THR A 397 -18.76 -5.51 0.36
N TRP A 398 -19.64 -5.48 -0.62
CA TRP A 398 -20.84 -6.29 -0.62
C TRP A 398 -20.55 -7.79 -0.60
N LEU A 399 -19.68 -8.26 -1.49
CA LEU A 399 -19.30 -9.67 -1.55
C LEU A 399 -18.59 -10.14 -0.28
N SER A 400 -17.70 -9.31 0.31
CA SER A 400 -17.01 -9.66 1.56
C SER A 400 -18.00 -9.85 2.69
N LEU A 401 -19.00 -8.99 2.82
CA LEU A 401 -20.04 -9.07 3.85
C LEU A 401 -20.96 -10.27 3.63
N LEU A 402 -21.36 -10.53 2.39
CA LEU A 402 -22.14 -11.70 2.04
C LEU A 402 -21.35 -12.99 2.27
N GLY A 403 -20.09 -13.03 1.83
CA GLY A 403 -19.20 -14.17 2.02
C GLY A 403 -18.99 -14.50 3.49
N TYR A 404 -18.83 -13.48 4.34
CA TYR A 404 -18.73 -13.70 5.78
C TYR A 404 -20.01 -14.32 6.37
N LYS A 405 -21.18 -13.82 5.99
CA LYS A 405 -22.46 -14.38 6.46
C LYS A 405 -22.68 -15.84 6.04
N LEU A 406 -22.17 -16.23 4.87
CA LEU A 406 -22.36 -17.57 4.32
C LEU A 406 -21.31 -18.57 4.82
N GLY A 407 -20.09 -18.15 5.09
CA GLY A 407 -18.97 -19.05 5.38
C GLY A 407 -17.88 -18.46 6.25
N GLY A 408 -18.15 -17.43 7.07
CA GLY A 408 -17.17 -16.82 7.96
C GLY A 408 -15.94 -16.30 7.20
N LEU A 409 -14.76 -16.43 7.79
CA LEU A 409 -13.49 -16.00 7.17
C LEU A 409 -13.19 -16.75 5.86
N THR A 410 -13.57 -18.02 5.74
CA THR A 410 -13.44 -18.78 4.49
C THR A 410 -14.27 -18.14 3.39
N GLY A 411 -15.54 -17.84 3.68
CA GLY A 411 -16.43 -17.16 2.73
C GLY A 411 -15.94 -15.77 2.33
N MET A 412 -15.31 -15.02 3.25
CA MET A 412 -14.68 -13.75 2.91
C MET A 412 -13.49 -13.92 1.96
N GLY A 413 -12.68 -14.97 2.15
CA GLY A 413 -11.58 -15.29 1.23
C GLY A 413 -12.08 -15.65 -0.16
N MET A 414 -13.13 -16.47 -0.26
CA MET A 414 -13.80 -16.79 -1.53
C MET A 414 -14.39 -15.54 -2.20
N ALA A 415 -15.03 -14.67 -1.40
CA ALA A 415 -15.57 -13.40 -1.88
C ALA A 415 -14.48 -12.46 -2.41
N PHE A 416 -13.31 -12.45 -1.78
CA PHE A 416 -12.15 -11.72 -2.27
C PHE A 416 -11.73 -12.22 -3.67
N ALA A 417 -11.62 -13.55 -3.84
CA ALA A 417 -11.28 -14.14 -5.12
C ALA A 417 -12.35 -13.85 -6.20
N LEU A 418 -13.62 -13.99 -5.85
CA LEU A 418 -14.75 -13.71 -6.75
C LEU A 418 -14.80 -12.23 -7.14
N ASN A 419 -14.58 -11.31 -6.19
CA ASN A 419 -14.54 -9.89 -6.48
C ASN A 419 -13.48 -9.54 -7.52
N TYR A 420 -12.24 -10.01 -7.33
CA TYR A 420 -11.18 -9.71 -8.28
C TYR A 420 -11.35 -10.44 -9.62
N PHE A 421 -12.00 -11.59 -9.64
CA PHE A 421 -12.44 -12.22 -10.88
C PHE A 421 -13.43 -11.35 -11.64
N ILE A 422 -14.48 -10.86 -10.99
CA ILE A 422 -15.49 -9.95 -11.58
C ILE A 422 -14.83 -8.65 -12.02
N TYR A 423 -13.99 -8.06 -11.18
CA TYR A 423 -13.28 -6.81 -11.46
C TYR A 423 -12.32 -6.95 -12.65
N PHE A 424 -11.64 -8.08 -12.76
CA PHE A 424 -10.81 -8.41 -13.94
C PHE A 424 -11.61 -8.41 -15.23
N TRP A 425 -12.74 -9.11 -15.26
CA TRP A 425 -13.60 -9.15 -16.44
C TRP A 425 -14.18 -7.78 -16.78
N MET A 426 -14.56 -7.01 -15.78
CA MET A 426 -15.03 -5.64 -15.98
C MET A 426 -13.96 -4.77 -16.65
N CYS A 427 -12.74 -4.73 -16.09
CA CYS A 427 -11.63 -3.96 -16.66
C CYS A 427 -11.28 -4.44 -18.08
N TYR A 428 -11.24 -5.75 -18.27
CA TYR A 428 -10.96 -6.34 -19.59
C TYR A 428 -12.01 -5.98 -20.64
N LEU A 429 -13.30 -6.14 -20.34
CA LEU A 429 -14.39 -5.84 -21.27
C LEU A 429 -14.45 -4.34 -21.61
N ILE A 430 -14.21 -3.46 -20.64
CA ILE A 430 -14.11 -2.02 -20.88
C ILE A 430 -12.94 -1.72 -21.83
N SER A 431 -11.77 -2.30 -21.56
CA SER A 431 -10.57 -2.10 -22.37
C SER A 431 -10.73 -2.69 -23.79
N TYR A 432 -11.38 -3.83 -23.91
CA TYR A 432 -11.70 -4.45 -25.19
C TYR A 432 -12.60 -3.56 -26.05
N LYS A 433 -13.71 -3.07 -25.48
CA LYS A 433 -14.66 -2.22 -26.22
C LYS A 433 -14.10 -0.85 -26.57
N ARG A 434 -13.26 -0.27 -25.70
CA ARG A 434 -12.83 1.12 -25.83
C ARG A 434 -11.49 1.29 -26.55
N TYR A 435 -10.59 0.32 -26.39
CA TYR A 435 -9.23 0.38 -26.91
C TYR A 435 -8.90 -0.80 -27.84
N GLU A 436 -9.87 -1.65 -28.16
CA GLU A 436 -9.66 -2.90 -28.91
C GLU A 436 -8.59 -3.80 -28.27
N PHE A 437 -8.47 -3.70 -26.94
CA PHE A 437 -7.46 -4.41 -26.20
C PHE A 437 -7.79 -5.91 -26.14
N SER A 438 -6.80 -6.74 -26.46
CA SER A 438 -6.85 -8.18 -26.20
C SER A 438 -5.50 -8.63 -25.70
N PHE A 439 -5.47 -9.56 -24.78
CA PHE A 439 -4.19 -10.16 -24.35
C PHE A 439 -3.55 -10.96 -25.49
N THR A 440 -2.21 -11.04 -25.46
CA THR A 440 -1.46 -11.94 -26.34
C THR A 440 -1.71 -13.40 -25.96
N ARG A 441 -1.61 -14.32 -26.95
CA ARG A 441 -1.73 -15.77 -26.69
C ARG A 441 -0.70 -16.25 -25.66
N GLN A 442 0.48 -15.65 -25.67
CA GLN A 442 1.56 -15.96 -24.73
C GLN A 442 1.15 -15.62 -23.29
N PHE A 443 0.59 -14.42 -23.04
CA PHE A 443 0.09 -14.04 -21.73
C PHE A 443 -1.02 -14.99 -21.27
N ILE A 444 -2.01 -15.27 -22.13
CA ILE A 444 -3.13 -16.14 -21.79
C ILE A 444 -2.61 -17.53 -21.39
N GLY A 445 -1.70 -18.11 -22.19
CA GLY A 445 -1.09 -19.40 -21.88
C GLY A 445 -0.32 -19.41 -20.55
N SER A 446 0.48 -18.36 -20.31
CA SER A 446 1.23 -18.20 -19.07
C SER A 446 0.32 -18.01 -17.85
N PHE A 447 -0.74 -17.20 -18.00
CA PHE A 447 -1.70 -16.94 -16.92
C PHE A 447 -2.51 -18.21 -16.58
N ILE A 448 -3.05 -18.89 -17.58
CA ILE A 448 -3.85 -20.12 -17.36
C ILE A 448 -2.98 -21.24 -16.77
N SER A 449 -1.79 -21.48 -17.30
CA SER A 449 -0.91 -22.53 -16.77
C SER A 449 -0.55 -22.29 -15.31
N GLN A 450 -0.18 -21.07 -14.95
CA GLN A 450 0.14 -20.71 -13.57
C GLN A 450 -1.10 -20.72 -12.66
N LEU A 451 -2.25 -20.25 -13.16
CA LEU A 451 -3.51 -20.31 -12.42
C LEU A 451 -3.91 -21.76 -12.09
N VAL A 452 -3.78 -22.67 -13.07
CA VAL A 452 -4.06 -24.11 -12.85
C VAL A 452 -3.15 -24.68 -11.77
N LEU A 453 -1.85 -24.33 -11.77
CA LEU A 453 -0.91 -24.79 -10.74
C LEU A 453 -1.24 -24.24 -9.35
N VAL A 454 -1.61 -22.97 -9.24
CA VAL A 454 -2.06 -22.36 -7.98
C VAL A 454 -3.35 -23.01 -7.48
N VAL A 455 -4.33 -23.24 -8.36
CA VAL A 455 -5.60 -23.93 -8.02
C VAL A 455 -5.32 -25.37 -7.59
N ALA A 456 -4.47 -26.10 -8.29
CA ALA A 456 -4.09 -27.46 -7.93
C ALA A 456 -3.39 -27.49 -6.54
N CYS A 457 -2.47 -26.57 -6.29
CA CYS A 457 -1.83 -26.42 -4.97
C CYS A 457 -2.87 -26.16 -3.87
N LEU A 458 -3.78 -25.22 -4.10
CA LEU A 458 -4.87 -24.92 -3.16
C LEU A 458 -5.77 -26.13 -2.93
N SER A 459 -6.18 -26.82 -3.99
CA SER A 459 -7.01 -28.02 -3.89
C SER A 459 -6.33 -29.14 -3.09
N CYS A 460 -5.05 -29.36 -3.29
CA CYS A 460 -4.28 -30.32 -2.49
C CYS A 460 -4.29 -29.95 -1.00
N VAL A 461 -4.07 -28.66 -0.68
CA VAL A 461 -4.04 -28.20 0.71
C VAL A 461 -5.42 -28.28 1.38
N LEU A 462 -6.51 -28.13 0.61
CA LEU A 462 -7.87 -28.19 1.14
C LEU A 462 -8.43 -29.61 1.25
N LEU A 463 -8.10 -30.50 0.30
CA LEU A 463 -8.74 -31.81 0.17
C LEU A 463 -7.93 -32.95 0.77
N LEU A 464 -6.59 -32.85 0.82
CA LEU A 464 -5.75 -33.94 1.29
C LEU A 464 -5.46 -33.83 2.79
N PRO A 465 -5.53 -34.95 3.55
CA PRO A 465 -5.22 -34.95 4.97
C PRO A 465 -3.72 -35.08 5.27
N GLY A 466 -3.32 -34.68 6.47
CA GLY A 466 -2.00 -34.96 7.05
C GLY A 466 -0.83 -34.39 6.23
N MET A 467 0.20 -35.22 6.06
CA MET A 467 1.44 -34.86 5.33
C MET A 467 1.22 -34.74 3.81
N TRP A 468 0.26 -35.46 3.25
CA TRP A 468 0.02 -35.52 1.81
C TRP A 468 -0.30 -34.17 1.19
N LYS A 469 -0.99 -33.29 1.94
CA LYS A 469 -1.25 -31.90 1.49
C LYS A 469 0.03 -31.09 1.24
N TYR A 470 1.07 -31.31 2.07
CA TYR A 470 2.34 -30.59 1.93
C TYR A 470 3.20 -31.17 0.80
N VAL A 471 3.25 -32.51 0.69
CA VAL A 471 4.03 -33.20 -0.35
C VAL A 471 3.46 -32.88 -1.74
N SER A 472 2.15 -33.06 -1.93
CA SER A 472 1.51 -32.76 -3.22
C SER A 472 1.50 -31.26 -3.54
N GLY A 473 1.27 -30.40 -2.55
CA GLY A 473 1.36 -28.95 -2.73
C GLY A 473 2.76 -28.49 -3.11
N ALA A 474 3.81 -29.10 -2.54
CA ALA A 474 5.20 -28.82 -2.89
C ALA A 474 5.53 -29.21 -4.34
N ILE A 475 4.95 -30.28 -4.88
CA ILE A 475 5.11 -30.62 -6.30
C ILE A 475 4.60 -29.49 -7.19
N PHE A 476 3.37 -28.99 -6.93
CA PHE A 476 2.81 -27.89 -7.71
C PHE A 476 3.56 -26.57 -7.51
N LEU A 477 4.09 -26.30 -6.31
CA LEU A 477 4.98 -25.18 -6.05
C LEU A 477 6.27 -25.26 -6.90
N VAL A 478 6.92 -26.43 -6.91
CA VAL A 478 8.15 -26.64 -7.70
C VAL A 478 7.87 -26.52 -9.19
N LEU A 479 6.75 -27.09 -9.67
CA LEU A 479 6.32 -26.92 -11.07
C LEU A 479 6.06 -25.46 -11.41
N SER A 480 5.33 -24.73 -10.56
CA SER A 480 5.07 -23.29 -10.75
C SER A 480 6.37 -22.49 -10.78
N GLY A 481 7.31 -22.79 -9.86
CA GLY A 481 8.63 -22.19 -9.82
C GLY A 481 9.46 -22.50 -11.07
N PHE A 482 9.47 -23.74 -11.50
CA PHE A 482 10.19 -24.18 -12.71
C PHE A 482 9.66 -23.48 -13.97
N PHE A 483 8.33 -23.51 -14.19
CA PHE A 483 7.71 -22.80 -15.30
C PHE A 483 7.90 -21.28 -15.20
N GLY A 484 7.86 -20.72 -13.99
CA GLY A 484 8.13 -19.32 -13.73
C GLY A 484 9.56 -18.92 -14.10
N LEU A 485 10.56 -19.65 -13.61
CA LEU A 485 11.97 -19.39 -13.89
C LEU A 485 12.31 -19.61 -15.37
N LYS A 486 11.80 -20.69 -15.99
CA LYS A 486 11.98 -20.93 -17.42
C LYS A 486 11.34 -19.82 -18.25
N GLY A 487 10.09 -19.44 -17.93
CA GLY A 487 9.40 -18.36 -18.62
C GLY A 487 10.09 -17.00 -18.47
N LEU A 488 10.69 -16.71 -17.32
CA LEU A 488 11.53 -15.51 -17.14
C LEU A 488 12.84 -15.59 -17.92
N ASP A 489 13.51 -16.76 -17.92
CA ASP A 489 14.75 -16.96 -18.66
C ASP A 489 14.55 -16.75 -20.17
N ASP A 490 13.48 -17.34 -20.73
CA ASP A 490 13.12 -17.20 -22.15
C ASP A 490 12.83 -15.74 -22.56
N ARG A 491 12.45 -14.85 -21.61
CA ARG A 491 12.04 -13.48 -21.89
C ARG A 491 13.09 -12.43 -21.56
N ILE A 492 13.87 -12.61 -20.51
CA ILE A 492 14.84 -11.63 -20.01
C ILE A 492 16.29 -12.16 -19.92
N GLY A 493 16.55 -13.42 -20.33
CA GLY A 493 17.88 -14.00 -20.25
C GLY A 493 18.38 -14.09 -18.80
N LEU A 494 17.52 -14.50 -17.85
CA LEU A 494 17.80 -14.45 -16.42
C LEU A 494 19.10 -15.16 -16.03
N LYS A 495 19.40 -16.31 -16.65
CA LYS A 495 20.64 -17.08 -16.39
C LYS A 495 21.89 -16.31 -16.80
N GLU A 496 21.85 -15.62 -17.95
CA GLU A 496 22.98 -14.79 -18.40
C GLU A 496 23.17 -13.58 -17.52
N ALA A 497 22.08 -12.91 -17.12
CA ALA A 497 22.12 -11.78 -16.20
C ALA A 497 22.72 -12.16 -14.83
N ILE A 498 22.38 -13.32 -14.29
CA ILE A 498 22.93 -13.84 -13.02
C ILE A 498 24.41 -14.19 -13.20
N LYS A 499 24.80 -14.90 -14.28
CA LYS A 499 26.20 -15.26 -14.56
C LYS A 499 27.10 -14.02 -14.68
N THR A 500 26.61 -12.97 -15.33
CA THR A 500 27.35 -11.74 -15.50
C THR A 500 27.54 -10.97 -14.18
N ARG A 501 26.57 -11.09 -13.26
CA ARG A 501 26.64 -10.45 -11.93
C ARG A 501 27.51 -11.22 -10.93
N MET A 502 27.60 -12.54 -11.07
CA MET A 502 28.48 -13.39 -10.23
C MET A 502 29.97 -13.35 -10.69
N ARG A 503 30.23 -12.81 -11.90
CA ARG A 503 31.58 -12.62 -12.43
C ARG A 503 32.17 -11.22 -12.16
N LYS A 504 31.39 -10.32 -11.60
CA LYS A 504 31.80 -8.99 -11.11
C LYS A 504 31.87 -8.97 -9.58
#